data_b10ca6d0d20de6bee2e18b270ec28839
#
_entry.id   b10ca6d0d20de6bee2e18b270ec28839
#
_cell.length_a   1.000
_cell.length_b   1.000
_cell.length_c   1.000
_cell.angle_alpha   90.00
_cell.angle_beta   90.00
_cell.angle_gamma   90.00
#
_symmetry.space_group_name_H-M   'P 1'
#
loop_
_entity.id
_entity.type
_entity.pdbx_description
1 polymer ?
#
loop_
_entity_poly.entity_id
_entity_poly.type
_entity_poly.pdbx_seq_one_letter_code
_entity_poly.pdbx_strand_id
1 'polypeptide(L)'
;MLSNKRKRFVLDTSVLLYDKKAVHSFPGNDVILPLQVIDEIDKFKENPGVIGEAARYVNRFLDELREFGRLDVGVDVPNEYSVDQSVVIKIDNDTSSLPKGLKADRPDNKILAACLLEAQKDCGSPLIVVTKDINLRVKCDALGIKSEDYYKDHLEADEASYTGDQELDVTQRDLDNFFTDGTIDCPDHLKLRQNEFVIMSSIESSASAIGIFREDKIM
;
A
#
# COMPACT_ATOMS: atom_id res chain seq x y z
N MET A 1 24.47 0.45 17.19
CA MET A 1 23.09 0.82 16.87
C MET A 1 23.13 1.72 15.64
N LEU A 2 22.71 1.24 14.47
CA LEU A 2 22.58 2.07 13.29
C LEU A 2 21.42 3.04 13.56
N SER A 3 21.71 4.33 13.77
CA SER A 3 20.70 5.38 13.82
C SER A 3 19.94 5.33 12.49
N ASN A 4 18.70 4.86 12.54
CA ASN A 4 17.83 4.87 11.38
C ASN A 4 17.48 6.34 11.10
N LYS A 5 18.30 7.00 10.24
CA LYS A 5 18.06 8.40 9.87
C LYS A 5 16.68 8.53 9.27
N ARG A 6 15.87 9.45 9.81
CA ARG A 6 14.57 9.84 9.27
C ARG A 6 14.69 10.11 7.77
N LYS A 7 13.83 9.51 6.96
CA LYS A 7 13.81 9.65 5.49
C LYS A 7 12.69 10.61 5.09
N ARG A 8 12.80 11.15 3.90
CA ARG A 8 11.77 11.99 3.28
C ARG A 8 11.21 11.27 2.06
N PHE A 9 9.93 10.95 2.10
CA PHE A 9 9.24 10.26 1.02
C PHE A 9 8.35 11.23 0.26
N VAL A 10 8.60 11.40 -1.03
CA VAL A 10 7.72 12.15 -1.93
C VAL A 10 6.74 11.17 -2.55
N LEU A 11 5.44 11.35 -2.28
CA LEU A 11 4.41 10.49 -2.86
C LEU A 11 3.84 11.12 -4.13
N ASP A 12 3.73 10.28 -5.16
CA ASP A 12 3.06 10.59 -6.41
C ASP A 12 1.53 10.33 -6.32
N THR A 13 0.79 10.95 -7.21
CA THR A 13 -0.66 10.80 -7.36
C THR A 13 -1.07 9.33 -7.52
N SER A 14 -0.31 8.56 -8.29
CA SER A 14 -0.58 7.15 -8.56
C SER A 14 -0.61 6.30 -7.29
N VAL A 15 0.23 6.62 -6.30
CA VAL A 15 0.28 5.92 -5.00
C VAL A 15 -0.97 6.20 -4.18
N LEU A 16 -1.37 7.46 -4.08
CA LEU A 16 -2.52 7.88 -3.30
C LEU A 16 -3.86 7.41 -3.89
N LEU A 17 -3.93 7.28 -5.23
CA LEU A 17 -5.09 6.70 -5.91
C LEU A 17 -5.12 5.18 -5.81
N TYR A 18 -3.97 4.52 -5.74
CA TYR A 18 -3.86 3.07 -5.55
C TYR A 18 -4.22 2.66 -4.12
N ASP A 19 -3.67 3.36 -3.13
CA ASP A 19 -3.97 3.15 -1.72
C ASP A 19 -4.25 4.49 -1.03
N LYS A 20 -5.50 4.76 -0.72
CA LYS A 20 -5.94 5.99 -0.03
C LYS A 20 -5.26 6.20 1.33
N LYS A 21 -4.79 5.12 1.97
CA LYS A 21 -4.08 5.15 3.25
C LYS A 21 -2.55 5.17 3.12
N ALA A 22 -2.01 5.25 1.91
CA ALA A 22 -0.56 5.20 1.66
C ALA A 22 0.23 6.23 2.48
N VAL A 23 -0.36 7.39 2.80
CA VAL A 23 0.28 8.41 3.64
C VAL A 23 0.71 7.84 5.00
N HIS A 24 -0.04 6.90 5.57
CA HIS A 24 0.24 6.29 6.88
C HIS A 24 1.30 5.17 6.82
N SER A 25 1.78 4.80 5.64
CA SER A 25 2.71 3.67 5.45
C SER A 25 4.19 4.02 5.70
N PHE A 26 4.47 5.19 6.23
CA PHE A 26 5.86 5.69 6.41
C PHE A 26 6.17 6.09 7.86
N PRO A 27 5.89 5.24 8.87
CA PRO A 27 6.12 5.59 10.28
C PRO A 27 7.59 5.95 10.51
N GLY A 28 7.84 6.97 11.34
CA GLY A 28 9.19 7.45 11.66
C GLY A 28 9.84 8.32 10.57
N ASN A 29 9.08 8.73 9.54
CA ASN A 29 9.60 9.45 8.38
C ASN A 29 8.73 10.66 8.03
N ASP A 30 9.24 11.51 7.13
CA ASP A 30 8.51 12.65 6.58
C ASP A 30 7.91 12.30 5.24
N VAL A 31 6.61 12.57 5.07
CA VAL A 31 5.88 12.43 3.82
C VAL A 31 5.74 13.81 3.19
N ILE A 32 6.21 13.95 1.96
CA ILE A 32 6.13 15.19 1.18
C ILE A 32 5.09 14.98 0.08
N LEU A 33 4.14 15.89 0.02
CA LEU A 33 3.15 15.95 -1.05
C LEU A 33 3.40 17.23 -1.87
N PRO A 34 3.89 17.11 -3.11
CA PRO A 34 3.96 18.26 -4.03
C PRO A 34 2.56 18.83 -4.28
N LEU A 35 2.44 20.16 -4.42
CA LEU A 35 1.15 20.79 -4.72
C LEU A 35 0.52 20.22 -5.99
N GLN A 36 1.34 19.87 -6.99
CA GLN A 36 0.87 19.24 -8.21
C GLN A 36 0.08 17.93 -7.95
N VAL A 37 0.49 17.14 -6.96
CA VAL A 37 -0.21 15.91 -6.57
C VAL A 37 -1.59 16.25 -6.00
N ILE A 38 -1.69 17.30 -5.19
CA ILE A 38 -2.97 17.76 -4.64
C ILE A 38 -3.92 18.21 -5.76
N ASP A 39 -3.40 19.01 -6.71
CA ASP A 39 -4.17 19.47 -7.88
C ASP A 39 -4.67 18.31 -8.76
N GLU A 40 -3.89 17.24 -8.84
CA GLU A 40 -4.31 16.04 -9.59
C GLU A 40 -5.35 15.24 -8.84
N ILE A 41 -5.15 14.99 -7.55
CA ILE A 41 -6.12 14.30 -6.69
C ILE A 41 -7.47 15.01 -6.74
N ASP A 42 -7.48 16.34 -6.70
CA ASP A 42 -8.73 17.12 -6.75
C ASP A 42 -9.55 16.85 -8.02
N LYS A 43 -8.90 16.61 -9.16
CA LYS A 43 -9.59 16.28 -10.43
C LYS A 43 -10.34 14.96 -10.39
N PHE A 44 -9.89 14.02 -9.53
CA PHE A 44 -10.49 12.68 -9.42
C PHE A 44 -11.62 12.59 -8.40
N LYS A 45 -11.88 13.62 -7.60
CA LYS A 45 -12.89 13.58 -6.52
C LYS A 45 -14.33 13.31 -7.01
N GLU A 46 -14.65 13.74 -8.23
CA GLU A 46 -15.97 13.55 -8.85
C GLU A 46 -16.08 12.18 -9.57
N ASN A 47 -14.98 11.42 -9.69
CA ASN A 47 -15.01 10.14 -10.37
C ASN A 47 -15.80 9.12 -9.56
N PRO A 48 -16.57 8.24 -10.22
CA PRO A 48 -17.20 7.10 -9.55
C PRO A 48 -16.16 6.04 -9.16
N GLY A 49 -16.52 5.16 -8.19
CA GLY A 49 -15.74 4.01 -7.80
C GLY A 49 -14.52 4.34 -6.94
N VAL A 50 -13.57 3.41 -6.93
CA VAL A 50 -12.41 3.38 -6.02
C VAL A 50 -11.51 4.61 -6.15
N ILE A 51 -11.29 5.08 -7.38
CA ILE A 51 -10.42 6.25 -7.64
C ILE A 51 -11.00 7.50 -7.01
N GLY A 52 -12.30 7.77 -7.22
CA GLY A 52 -12.95 8.93 -6.60
C GLY A 52 -13.06 8.80 -5.08
N GLU A 53 -13.25 7.58 -4.58
CA GLU A 53 -13.23 7.34 -3.14
C GLU A 53 -11.87 7.66 -2.54
N ALA A 54 -10.77 7.21 -3.18
CA ALA A 54 -9.42 7.50 -2.77
C ALA A 54 -9.15 9.02 -2.76
N ALA A 55 -9.52 9.71 -3.83
CA ALA A 55 -9.35 11.15 -3.93
C ALA A 55 -10.10 11.90 -2.82
N ARG A 56 -11.36 11.55 -2.57
CA ARG A 56 -12.16 12.16 -1.49
C ARG A 56 -11.59 11.87 -0.10
N TYR A 57 -11.04 10.66 0.12
CA TYR A 57 -10.39 10.30 1.36
C TYR A 57 -9.15 11.17 1.62
N VAL A 58 -8.26 11.29 0.62
CA VAL A 58 -7.04 12.09 0.75
C VAL A 58 -7.37 13.57 1.01
N ASN A 59 -8.32 14.14 0.28
CA ASN A 59 -8.74 15.53 0.49
C ASN A 59 -9.29 15.76 1.89
N ARG A 60 -10.10 14.86 2.43
CA ARG A 60 -10.63 14.94 3.79
C ARG A 60 -9.52 14.81 4.82
N PHE A 61 -8.63 13.85 4.65
CA PHE A 61 -7.48 13.66 5.52
C PHE A 61 -6.59 14.93 5.59
N LEU A 62 -6.32 15.57 4.47
CA LEU A 62 -5.56 16.82 4.45
C LEU A 62 -6.30 17.97 5.12
N ASP A 63 -7.62 18.03 4.98
CA ASP A 63 -8.43 19.02 5.66
C ASP A 63 -8.43 18.83 7.19
N GLU A 64 -8.54 17.58 7.65
CA GLU A 64 -8.39 17.22 9.08
C GLU A 64 -6.99 17.60 9.62
N LEU A 65 -5.93 17.33 8.85
CA LEU A 65 -4.56 17.70 9.28
C LEU A 65 -4.36 19.22 9.46
N ARG A 66 -5.06 20.05 8.71
CA ARG A 66 -4.98 21.52 8.84
C ARG A 66 -5.44 22.02 10.21
N GLU A 67 -6.27 21.26 10.91
CA GLU A 67 -6.71 21.62 12.26
C GLU A 67 -5.58 21.46 13.28
N PHE A 68 -4.57 20.63 13.00
CA PHE A 68 -3.44 20.38 13.89
C PHE A 68 -2.22 21.26 13.59
N GLY A 69 -2.18 21.95 12.44
CA GLY A 69 -1.07 22.83 12.12
C GLY A 69 -1.01 23.28 10.67
N ARG A 70 0.12 23.87 10.31
CA ARG A 70 0.38 24.39 8.97
C ARG A 70 1.03 23.31 8.11
N LEU A 71 0.36 22.89 7.05
CA LEU A 71 0.85 21.85 6.13
C LEU A 71 2.10 22.22 5.33
N ASP A 72 2.38 23.53 5.13
CA ASP A 72 3.60 24.00 4.46
C ASP A 72 4.86 23.88 5.35
N VAL A 73 4.67 23.83 6.65
CA VAL A 73 5.74 23.63 7.64
C VAL A 73 5.91 22.13 7.96
N GLY A 74 4.82 21.41 8.01
CA GLY A 74 4.71 20.00 8.38
C GLY A 74 3.80 19.80 9.58
N VAL A 75 2.96 18.78 9.53
CA VAL A 75 2.02 18.39 10.58
C VAL A 75 2.26 16.94 10.93
N ASP A 76 2.36 16.66 12.23
CA ASP A 76 2.51 15.30 12.72
C ASP A 76 1.22 14.51 12.49
N VAL A 77 1.39 13.29 11.98
CA VAL A 77 0.27 12.37 11.72
C VAL A 77 0.08 11.47 12.92
N PRO A 78 -1.08 11.53 13.58
CA PRO A 78 -1.40 10.56 14.62
C PRO A 78 -1.37 9.14 14.04
N ASN A 79 -0.62 8.24 14.66
CA ASN A 79 -0.55 6.84 14.27
C ASN A 79 -0.57 5.92 15.49
N GLU A 80 -1.03 4.67 15.26
CA GLU A 80 -1.18 3.66 16.31
C GLU A 80 0.17 3.19 16.87
N TYR A 81 1.27 3.45 16.17
CA TYR A 81 2.61 2.99 16.53
C TYR A 81 3.38 3.95 17.43
N SER A 82 2.79 5.10 17.79
CA SER A 82 3.44 6.16 18.60
C SER A 82 4.82 6.57 18.06
N VAL A 83 4.99 6.55 16.74
CA VAL A 83 6.23 6.90 16.05
C VAL A 83 6.03 8.22 15.31
N ASP A 84 6.99 9.13 15.43
CA ASP A 84 6.93 10.44 14.78
C ASP A 84 6.87 10.29 13.26
N GLN A 85 5.78 10.76 12.66
CA GLN A 85 5.60 10.86 11.22
C GLN A 85 5.03 12.23 10.92
N SER A 86 5.55 12.92 9.91
CA SER A 86 4.97 14.20 9.49
C SER A 86 4.54 14.20 8.04
N VAL A 87 3.55 15.04 7.73
CA VAL A 87 3.12 15.34 6.37
C VAL A 87 3.36 16.80 6.07
N VAL A 88 4.00 17.08 4.94
CA VAL A 88 4.26 18.44 4.49
C VAL A 88 3.87 18.62 3.03
N ILE A 89 3.18 19.72 2.71
CA ILE A 89 2.86 20.09 1.34
C ILE A 89 3.93 21.07 0.83
N LYS A 90 4.55 20.76 -0.30
CA LYS A 90 5.51 21.65 -0.96
C LYS A 90 4.89 22.35 -2.15
N ILE A 91 4.88 23.68 -2.08
CA ILE A 91 4.23 24.57 -3.04
C ILE A 91 5.22 25.02 -4.14
N ASP A 92 6.48 24.63 -4.02
CA ASP A 92 7.53 25.09 -4.91
C ASP A 92 7.32 24.56 -6.33
N ASN A 93 6.99 25.47 -7.25
CA ASN A 93 6.74 25.20 -8.67
C ASN A 93 7.90 25.69 -9.56
N ASP A 94 9.09 25.96 -8.97
CA ASP A 94 10.24 26.40 -9.77
C ASP A 94 10.76 25.24 -10.65
N THR A 95 10.47 25.34 -11.93
CA THR A 95 10.90 24.38 -12.95
C THR A 95 12.27 24.69 -13.54
N SER A 96 12.97 25.73 -13.04
CA SER A 96 14.29 26.12 -13.52
C SER A 96 15.36 25.04 -13.28
N SER A 97 15.15 24.19 -12.29
CA SER A 97 16.01 23.05 -11.96
C SER A 97 15.87 21.87 -12.93
N LEU A 98 14.82 21.86 -13.77
CA LEU A 98 14.62 20.77 -14.75
C LEU A 98 15.66 20.85 -15.90
N PRO A 99 16.20 19.71 -16.34
CA PRO A 99 16.97 19.63 -17.56
C PRO A 99 16.20 20.17 -18.78
N LYS A 100 16.89 20.84 -19.71
CA LYS A 100 16.30 21.48 -20.91
C LYS A 100 15.46 20.53 -21.79
N GLY A 101 15.61 19.22 -21.66
CA GLY A 101 14.83 18.21 -22.40
C GLY A 101 13.46 17.90 -21.80
N LEU A 102 13.19 18.32 -20.56
CA LEU A 102 11.93 18.06 -19.87
C LEU A 102 11.00 19.27 -19.97
N LYS A 103 9.81 19.07 -20.54
CA LYS A 103 8.81 20.12 -20.67
C LYS A 103 8.20 20.44 -19.31
N ALA A 104 8.29 21.71 -18.89
CA ALA A 104 7.82 22.19 -17.59
C ALA A 104 6.29 22.11 -17.39
N ASP A 105 5.52 22.01 -18.48
CA ASP A 105 4.05 21.96 -18.45
C ASP A 105 3.48 20.58 -18.11
N ARG A 106 4.31 19.52 -18.18
CA ARG A 106 3.84 18.16 -17.83
C ARG A 106 3.75 17.96 -16.32
N PRO A 107 2.64 17.37 -15.83
CA PRO A 107 2.44 17.11 -14.41
C PRO A 107 3.59 16.37 -13.74
N ASP A 108 4.02 15.23 -14.29
CA ASP A 108 5.16 14.45 -13.78
C ASP A 108 6.43 15.30 -13.64
N ASN A 109 6.68 16.19 -14.61
CA ASN A 109 7.89 17.01 -14.60
C ASN A 109 7.83 18.10 -13.52
N LYS A 110 6.63 18.56 -13.14
CA LYS A 110 6.47 19.45 -11.99
C LYS A 110 6.75 18.71 -10.67
N ILE A 111 6.33 17.44 -10.57
CA ILE A 111 6.68 16.59 -9.42
C ILE A 111 8.21 16.41 -9.36
N LEU A 112 8.84 16.12 -10.50
CA LEU A 112 10.31 16.01 -10.58
C LEU A 112 11.03 17.30 -10.20
N ALA A 113 10.50 18.47 -10.62
CA ALA A 113 11.06 19.76 -10.22
C ALA A 113 11.05 19.94 -8.70
N ALA A 114 9.91 19.66 -8.07
CA ALA A 114 9.78 19.68 -6.62
C ALA A 114 10.76 18.71 -5.94
N CYS A 115 10.93 17.50 -6.49
CA CYS A 115 11.88 16.52 -5.99
C CYS A 115 13.34 17.00 -6.10
N LEU A 116 13.72 17.62 -7.22
CA LEU A 116 15.06 18.18 -7.41
C LEU A 116 15.37 19.29 -6.42
N LEU A 117 14.42 20.19 -6.19
CA LEU A 117 14.54 21.26 -5.20
C LEU A 117 14.67 20.71 -3.77
N GLU A 118 13.85 19.71 -3.43
CA GLU A 118 13.95 19.06 -2.11
C GLU A 118 15.24 18.25 -1.95
N ALA A 119 15.75 17.62 -3.01
CA ALA A 119 17.02 16.89 -2.98
C ALA A 119 18.24 17.80 -2.77
N GLN A 120 18.17 19.06 -3.23
CA GLN A 120 19.23 20.06 -3.04
C GLN A 120 19.32 20.58 -1.59
N LYS A 121 18.26 20.39 -0.78
CA LYS A 121 18.27 20.78 0.62
C LYS A 121 19.15 19.81 1.41
N ASP A 122 20.29 20.29 1.86
CA ASP A 122 21.22 19.50 2.69
C ASP A 122 20.69 19.40 4.13
N CYS A 123 19.68 18.56 4.32
CA CYS A 123 19.10 18.28 5.64
C CYS A 123 19.57 16.93 6.22
N GLY A 124 20.55 16.29 5.56
CA GLY A 124 21.12 15.03 6.02
C GLY A 124 20.15 13.83 5.99
N SER A 125 18.94 14.03 5.49
CA SER A 125 17.88 13.01 5.36
C SER A 125 17.72 12.60 3.90
N PRO A 126 17.81 11.31 3.53
CA PRO A 126 17.66 10.87 2.16
C PRO A 126 16.24 11.15 1.65
N LEU A 127 16.15 11.62 0.39
CA LEU A 127 14.90 11.79 -0.34
C LEU A 127 14.64 10.56 -1.21
N ILE A 128 13.41 10.06 -1.18
CA ILE A 128 12.97 8.90 -1.96
C ILE A 128 11.61 9.25 -2.58
N VAL A 129 11.52 9.13 -3.90
CA VAL A 129 10.24 9.27 -4.62
C VAL A 129 9.54 7.93 -4.66
N VAL A 130 8.28 7.90 -4.23
CA VAL A 130 7.46 6.69 -4.26
C VAL A 130 6.37 6.86 -5.31
N THR A 131 6.37 5.98 -6.31
CA THR A 131 5.42 6.04 -7.43
C THR A 131 5.18 4.68 -8.04
N LYS A 132 3.95 4.43 -8.48
CA LYS A 132 3.58 3.25 -9.27
C LYS A 132 3.87 3.44 -10.78
N ASP A 133 4.15 4.66 -11.22
CA ASP A 133 4.48 4.94 -12.61
C ASP A 133 5.94 4.61 -12.92
N ILE A 134 6.15 3.58 -13.74
CA ILE A 134 7.48 3.17 -14.19
C ILE A 134 8.21 4.28 -14.95
N ASN A 135 7.48 5.11 -15.72
CA ASN A 135 8.10 6.19 -16.48
C ASN A 135 8.63 7.28 -15.56
N LEU A 136 7.91 7.57 -14.47
CA LEU A 136 8.39 8.52 -13.46
C LEU A 136 9.62 7.97 -12.74
N ARG A 137 9.66 6.66 -12.40
CA ARG A 137 10.86 6.03 -11.82
C ARG A 137 12.07 6.13 -12.75
N VAL A 138 11.90 5.80 -14.04
CA VAL A 138 12.98 5.92 -15.04
C VAL A 138 13.49 7.35 -15.16
N LYS A 139 12.62 8.35 -15.11
CA LYS A 139 13.02 9.77 -15.10
C LYS A 139 13.78 10.14 -13.82
N CYS A 140 13.34 9.64 -12.66
CA CYS A 140 14.05 9.82 -11.39
C CYS A 140 15.47 9.25 -11.47
N ASP A 141 15.64 8.03 -11.98
CA ASP A 141 16.93 7.39 -12.15
C ASP A 141 17.85 8.21 -13.07
N ALA A 142 17.32 8.72 -14.20
CA ALA A 142 18.07 9.58 -15.13
C ALA A 142 18.51 10.91 -14.49
N LEU A 143 17.84 11.36 -13.45
CA LEU A 143 18.13 12.58 -12.69
C LEU A 143 18.95 12.33 -11.41
N GLY A 144 19.30 11.07 -11.12
CA GLY A 144 20.01 10.69 -9.91
C GLY A 144 19.15 10.80 -8.63
N ILE A 145 17.83 10.81 -8.76
CA ILE A 145 16.89 10.82 -7.64
C ILE A 145 16.52 9.38 -7.31
N LYS A 146 16.67 8.98 -6.05
CA LYS A 146 16.22 7.65 -5.61
C LYS A 146 14.71 7.53 -5.74
N SER A 147 14.24 6.45 -6.38
CA SER A 147 12.81 6.14 -6.49
C SER A 147 12.52 4.70 -6.14
N GLU A 148 11.32 4.46 -5.61
CA GLU A 148 10.85 3.13 -5.20
C GLU A 148 9.40 2.94 -5.69
N ASP A 149 9.03 1.69 -5.99
CA ASP A 149 7.64 1.33 -6.22
C ASP A 149 6.90 1.26 -4.87
N TYR A 150 5.60 1.52 -4.89
CA TYR A 150 4.76 1.35 -3.71
C TYR A 150 4.17 -0.07 -3.68
N TYR A 151 4.61 -0.86 -2.72
CA TYR A 151 4.09 -2.21 -2.47
C TYR A 151 3.34 -2.22 -1.15
N LYS A 152 2.00 -2.27 -1.21
CA LYS A 152 1.18 -2.45 -0.01
C LYS A 152 1.36 -3.85 0.59
N ASP A 153 1.65 -4.82 -0.26
CA ASP A 153 1.63 -6.24 0.07
C ASP A 153 2.84 -6.71 0.92
N HIS A 154 3.88 -5.90 1.07
CA HIS A 154 5.06 -6.30 1.84
C HIS A 154 4.89 -6.22 3.37
N LEU A 155 3.84 -5.61 3.88
CA LEU A 155 3.54 -5.59 5.32
C LEU A 155 2.41 -6.58 5.70
N GLU A 156 1.66 -7.08 4.73
CA GLU A 156 0.62 -8.10 4.93
C GLU A 156 1.12 -9.52 4.59
N ALA A 157 2.34 -9.68 4.09
CA ALA A 157 2.89 -10.98 3.69
C ALA A 157 3.32 -11.89 4.87
N ASP A 158 3.27 -11.40 6.11
CA ASP A 158 3.47 -12.24 7.32
C ASP A 158 2.15 -12.71 7.95
N GLU A 159 1.02 -12.17 7.56
CA GLU A 159 -0.25 -12.86 7.69
C GLU A 159 -0.46 -13.60 6.37
N ALA A 160 -0.18 -14.91 6.35
CA ALA A 160 -0.52 -15.81 5.27
C ALA A 160 -1.94 -15.43 4.83
N SER A 161 -2.09 -14.94 3.59
CA SER A 161 -3.35 -14.38 3.13
C SER A 161 -4.40 -15.45 3.31
N TYR A 162 -5.28 -15.26 4.29
CA TYR A 162 -6.36 -16.18 4.58
C TYR A 162 -7.24 -16.25 3.33
N THR A 163 -7.08 -17.34 2.58
CA THR A 163 -7.82 -17.57 1.33
C THR A 163 -9.28 -17.95 1.59
N GLY A 164 -9.60 -18.31 2.84
CA GLY A 164 -10.92 -18.81 3.23
C GLY A 164 -11.06 -20.30 3.01
N ASP A 165 -10.04 -20.94 2.51
CA ASP A 165 -9.98 -22.37 2.21
C ASP A 165 -8.61 -22.97 2.57
N GLN A 166 -8.60 -24.26 2.88
CA GLN A 166 -7.38 -25.07 3.04
C GLN A 166 -7.51 -26.37 2.25
N GLU A 167 -6.39 -26.86 1.74
CA GLU A 167 -6.34 -28.15 1.07
C GLU A 167 -5.99 -29.25 2.07
N LEU A 168 -6.67 -30.40 1.98
CA LEU A 168 -6.46 -31.56 2.81
C LEU A 168 -6.41 -32.83 1.95
N ASP A 169 -5.28 -33.50 1.99
CA ASP A 169 -5.13 -34.82 1.39
C ASP A 169 -5.76 -35.89 2.32
N VAL A 170 -6.70 -36.67 1.77
CA VAL A 170 -7.44 -37.68 2.51
C VAL A 170 -7.38 -39.04 1.81
N THR A 171 -7.67 -40.13 2.52
CA THR A 171 -7.81 -41.45 1.89
C THR A 171 -9.14 -41.53 1.11
N GLN A 172 -9.22 -42.46 0.16
CA GLN A 172 -10.47 -42.71 -0.54
C GLN A 172 -11.59 -43.08 0.42
N ARG A 173 -11.27 -43.82 1.48
CA ARG A 173 -12.21 -44.23 2.53
C ARG A 173 -12.77 -43.02 3.28
N ASP A 174 -11.96 -42.02 3.56
CA ASP A 174 -12.43 -40.83 4.27
C ASP A 174 -13.39 -40.00 3.40
N LEU A 175 -13.12 -39.92 2.08
CA LEU A 175 -14.06 -39.32 1.13
C LEU A 175 -15.36 -40.11 1.02
N ASP A 176 -15.31 -41.43 0.98
CA ASP A 176 -16.50 -42.28 0.92
C ASP A 176 -17.33 -42.11 2.23
N ASN A 177 -16.68 -42.03 3.38
CA ASN A 177 -17.35 -41.72 4.67
C ASN A 177 -17.98 -40.31 4.64
N PHE A 178 -17.25 -39.32 4.12
CA PHE A 178 -17.78 -37.97 3.99
C PHE A 178 -19.04 -37.90 3.14
N PHE A 179 -19.06 -38.60 2.00
CA PHE A 179 -20.25 -38.68 1.15
C PHE A 179 -21.39 -39.50 1.74
N THR A 180 -21.10 -40.44 2.67
CA THR A 180 -22.09 -41.30 3.28
C THR A 180 -22.69 -40.65 4.55
N ASP A 181 -21.82 -40.12 5.41
CA ASP A 181 -22.15 -39.63 6.75
C ASP A 181 -22.32 -38.11 6.78
N GLY A 182 -21.90 -37.41 5.72
CA GLY A 182 -21.95 -35.97 5.61
C GLY A 182 -20.88 -35.23 6.44
N THR A 183 -20.04 -35.96 7.17
CA THR A 183 -19.03 -35.37 8.05
C THR A 183 -17.82 -36.28 8.20
N ILE A 184 -16.62 -35.66 8.41
CA ILE A 184 -15.42 -36.33 8.88
C ILE A 184 -14.79 -35.54 10.03
N ASP A 185 -14.02 -36.22 10.88
CA ASP A 185 -13.29 -35.57 11.95
C ASP A 185 -12.15 -34.72 11.38
N CYS A 186 -11.95 -33.55 11.96
CA CYS A 186 -10.83 -32.69 11.56
C CYS A 186 -9.51 -33.25 12.11
N PRO A 187 -8.45 -33.43 11.28
CA PRO A 187 -7.17 -33.86 11.77
C PRO A 187 -6.55 -32.84 12.74
N ASP A 188 -5.95 -33.32 13.86
CA ASP A 188 -5.38 -32.48 14.92
C ASP A 188 -4.27 -31.51 14.43
N HIS A 189 -3.60 -31.82 13.32
CA HIS A 189 -2.54 -30.99 12.78
C HIS A 189 -3.05 -29.80 11.96
N LEU A 190 -4.32 -29.80 11.58
CA LEU A 190 -4.95 -28.76 10.77
C LEU A 190 -5.53 -27.67 11.69
N LYS A 191 -5.07 -26.46 11.54
CA LYS A 191 -5.59 -25.30 12.29
C LYS A 191 -6.62 -24.56 11.43
N LEU A 192 -7.87 -24.98 11.51
CA LEU A 192 -8.97 -24.38 10.78
C LEU A 192 -9.72 -23.35 11.62
N ARG A 193 -10.27 -22.35 10.95
CA ARG A 193 -11.17 -21.35 11.55
C ARG A 193 -12.62 -21.78 11.33
N GLN A 194 -13.53 -21.44 12.23
CA GLN A 194 -14.96 -21.71 12.06
C GLN A 194 -15.47 -21.13 10.73
N ASN A 195 -16.19 -21.97 9.98
CA ASN A 195 -16.70 -21.71 8.62
C ASN A 195 -15.62 -21.61 7.51
N GLU A 196 -14.41 -22.08 7.75
CA GLU A 196 -13.40 -22.20 6.73
C GLU A 196 -13.72 -23.36 5.78
N PHE A 197 -13.49 -23.16 4.49
CA PHE A 197 -13.67 -24.22 3.50
C PHE A 197 -12.46 -25.16 3.53
N VAL A 198 -12.73 -26.46 3.32
CA VAL A 198 -11.70 -27.50 3.21
C VAL A 198 -11.89 -28.22 1.88
N ILE A 199 -10.88 -28.13 1.00
CA ILE A 199 -10.85 -28.85 -0.26
C ILE A 199 -10.15 -30.19 0.00
N MET A 200 -10.90 -31.25 0.08
CA MET A 200 -10.40 -32.61 0.32
C MET A 200 -10.08 -33.29 -1.01
N SER A 201 -8.88 -33.82 -1.16
CA SER A 201 -8.42 -34.54 -2.35
C SER A 201 -7.97 -35.94 -1.98
N SER A 202 -8.42 -36.95 -2.74
CA SER A 202 -8.00 -38.33 -2.50
C SER A 202 -6.53 -38.52 -2.93
N ILE A 203 -5.72 -39.12 -2.06
CA ILE A 203 -4.35 -39.55 -2.41
C ILE A 203 -4.30 -40.77 -3.32
N GLU A 204 -5.42 -41.48 -3.49
CA GLU A 204 -5.54 -42.75 -4.20
C GLU A 204 -6.24 -42.63 -5.56
N SER A 205 -7.00 -41.54 -5.76
CA SER A 205 -7.80 -41.32 -6.95
C SER A 205 -7.87 -39.83 -7.33
N SER A 206 -8.57 -39.48 -8.39
CA SER A 206 -8.88 -38.08 -8.75
C SER A 206 -10.14 -37.55 -8.08
N ALA A 207 -10.68 -38.24 -7.10
CA ALA A 207 -11.87 -37.79 -6.38
C ALA A 207 -11.54 -36.66 -5.41
N SER A 208 -12.46 -35.68 -5.31
CA SER A 208 -12.35 -34.57 -4.37
C SER A 208 -13.72 -34.18 -3.82
N ALA A 209 -13.73 -33.50 -2.67
CA ALA A 209 -14.93 -32.95 -2.06
C ALA A 209 -14.59 -31.61 -1.42
N ILE A 210 -15.61 -30.77 -1.23
CA ILE A 210 -15.48 -29.50 -0.50
C ILE A 210 -16.37 -29.61 0.75
N GLY A 211 -15.77 -29.37 1.90
CA GLY A 211 -16.47 -29.28 3.18
C GLY A 211 -16.29 -27.93 3.83
N ILE A 212 -17.00 -27.70 4.92
CA ILE A 212 -16.88 -26.51 5.78
C ILE A 212 -16.54 -26.97 7.18
N PHE A 213 -15.53 -26.38 7.79
CA PHE A 213 -15.18 -26.69 9.18
C PHE A 213 -16.14 -26.04 10.16
N ARG A 214 -16.81 -26.86 10.98
CA ARG A 214 -17.72 -26.43 12.07
C ARG A 214 -17.66 -27.42 13.20
N GLU A 215 -17.69 -26.93 14.46
CA GLU A 215 -17.82 -27.75 15.66
C GLU A 215 -16.84 -28.95 15.67
N ASP A 216 -15.56 -28.69 15.32
CA ASP A 216 -14.48 -29.66 15.24
C ASP A 216 -14.63 -30.77 14.17
N LYS A 217 -15.54 -30.57 13.22
CA LYS A 217 -15.77 -31.47 12.08
C LYS A 217 -15.74 -30.73 10.75
N ILE A 218 -15.43 -31.48 9.69
CA ILE A 218 -15.60 -31.04 8.31
C ILE A 218 -16.91 -31.65 7.81
N MET A 219 -17.87 -30.79 7.39
CA MET A 219 -19.23 -31.19 6.96
C MET A 219 -19.59 -30.57 5.62
#